data_b4e75b01b749b65579de3590d5799d39
#
_entry.id   b4e75b01b749b65579de3590d5799d39
#
_cell.length_a   1.000
_cell.length_b   1.000
_cell.length_c   1.000
_cell.angle_alpha   90.00
_cell.angle_beta   90.00
_cell.angle_gamma   90.00
#
_symmetry.space_group_name_H-M   'P 1'
#
loop_
_entity.id
_entity.type
_entity.pdbx_description
1 polymer ?
#
loop_
_entity_poly.entity_id
_entity_poly.type
_entity_poly.pdbx_seq_one_letter_code
_entity_poly.pdbx_strand_id
1 'polypeptide(L)'
;PALKANTARLGRLGGLRSALSSYLAYRRSPAANDNHVPDPLRMAYHTAWRNPRLAREVQRTFGPGYVGPADLGRLRYAFFPLHTEPEVSLLVYGRPYVNQIEIIRMLAMSLPVDMTLVVKEHPWMVGKRSVSAYRKMLDIPRVRLADPRMEARTLIAGADLVTVVTGSVALEAAMLGKPVITFGDCPYNLLPPSMVRRCADPRHLPGTIQAMLAERRTE
;
A
#
# COMPACT_ATOMS: atom_id res chain seq x y z
N PRO A 1 -17.91 12.94 10.15
CA PRO A 1 -18.01 13.86 9.00
C PRO A 1 -17.59 15.31 9.30
N ALA A 2 -17.02 15.63 10.49
CA ALA A 2 -16.78 17.02 10.90
C ALA A 2 -15.30 17.46 10.97
N LEU A 3 -14.33 16.66 10.52
CA LEU A 3 -12.89 17.00 10.66
C LEU A 3 -12.18 17.46 9.36
N LYS A 4 -12.91 17.70 8.26
CA LYS A 4 -12.31 18.09 6.97
C LYS A 4 -12.29 19.59 6.65
N ALA A 5 -12.72 20.49 7.51
CA ALA A 5 -13.04 21.85 7.06
C ALA A 5 -12.21 23.00 7.66
N ASN A 6 -11.14 22.81 8.42
CA ASN A 6 -10.51 23.99 9.07
C ASN A 6 -8.99 24.15 8.99
N THR A 7 -8.30 23.53 8.04
CA THR A 7 -6.84 23.71 7.92
C THR A 7 -6.37 24.75 6.89
N ALA A 8 -7.26 25.43 6.20
CA ALA A 8 -6.89 26.24 5.02
C ALA A 8 -6.63 27.73 5.28
N ARG A 9 -6.83 28.28 6.49
CA ARG A 9 -6.74 29.74 6.72
C ARG A 9 -6.12 30.23 8.03
N LEU A 10 -5.31 29.46 8.71
CA LEU A 10 -4.53 29.97 9.83
C LEU A 10 -3.13 30.35 9.31
N GLY A 11 -2.79 31.63 9.28
CA GLY A 11 -1.45 32.10 8.97
C GLY A 11 -0.43 31.42 9.87
N ARG A 12 0.86 31.36 9.45
CA ARG A 12 1.95 30.62 10.12
C ARG A 12 2.02 30.83 11.65
N LEU A 13 1.66 32.04 12.15
CA LEU A 13 1.62 32.37 13.57
C LEU A 13 0.40 31.78 14.31
N GLY A 14 -0.75 31.72 13.66
CA GLY A 14 -1.95 31.09 14.22
C GLY A 14 -1.79 29.57 14.35
N GLY A 15 -1.11 28.94 13.42
CA GLY A 15 -0.79 27.51 13.49
C GLY A 15 0.16 27.15 14.65
N LEU A 16 1.15 28.00 14.92
CA LEU A 16 2.06 27.81 16.06
C LEU A 16 1.36 27.97 17.42
N ARG A 17 0.49 28.98 17.57
CA ARG A 17 -0.29 29.16 18.79
C ARG A 17 -1.26 28.01 19.05
N SER A 18 -1.94 27.54 18.00
CA SER A 18 -2.82 26.38 18.09
C SER A 18 -2.05 25.09 18.43
N ALA A 19 -0.89 24.87 17.82
CA ALA A 19 -0.05 23.73 18.14
C ALA A 19 0.46 23.75 19.58
N LEU A 20 0.87 24.94 20.08
CA LEU A 20 1.32 25.11 21.44
C LEU A 20 0.20 24.92 22.46
N SER A 21 -1.00 25.49 22.21
CA SER A 21 -2.16 25.29 23.07
C SER A 21 -2.61 23.83 23.12
N SER A 22 -2.61 23.15 21.99
CA SER A 22 -2.91 21.72 21.91
C SER A 22 -1.88 20.87 22.64
N TYR A 23 -0.60 21.24 22.55
CA TYR A 23 0.46 20.56 23.29
C TYR A 23 0.33 20.76 24.81
N LEU A 24 0.06 21.96 25.26
CA LEU A 24 -0.14 22.24 26.69
C LEU A 24 -1.38 21.51 27.25
N ALA A 25 -2.45 21.46 26.47
CA ALA A 25 -3.65 20.68 26.82
C ALA A 25 -3.32 19.16 26.88
N TYR A 26 -2.61 18.64 25.90
CA TYR A 26 -2.14 17.26 25.87
C TYR A 26 -1.29 16.93 27.12
N ARG A 27 -0.28 17.76 27.44
CA ARG A 27 0.60 17.55 28.59
C ARG A 27 -0.14 17.53 29.94
N ARG A 28 -1.30 18.20 30.03
CA ARG A 28 -2.14 18.23 31.22
C ARG A 28 -3.17 17.10 31.28
N SER A 29 -3.32 16.38 30.19
CA SER A 29 -4.30 15.29 30.10
C SER A 29 -3.69 13.95 30.50
N PRO A 30 -4.49 12.98 30.99
CA PRO A 30 -4.04 11.60 31.19
C PRO A 30 -3.50 10.96 29.91
N ALA A 31 -3.93 11.44 28.73
CA ALA A 31 -3.47 10.98 27.43
C ALA A 31 -1.98 11.22 27.17
N ALA A 32 -1.31 12.12 27.93
CA ALA A 32 0.13 12.34 27.81
C ALA A 32 0.97 11.09 28.22
N ASN A 33 0.38 10.19 28.99
CA ASN A 33 1.00 8.93 29.42
C ASN A 33 0.52 7.72 28.58
N ASP A 34 -0.38 7.96 27.63
CA ASP A 34 -0.88 6.91 26.74
C ASP A 34 -0.08 6.88 25.43
N ASN A 35 0.67 5.80 25.23
CA ASN A 35 1.47 5.59 24.02
C ASN A 35 0.64 5.49 22.73
N HIS A 36 -0.67 5.31 22.83
CA HIS A 36 -1.58 5.27 21.68
C HIS A 36 -2.00 6.66 21.22
N VAL A 37 -1.83 7.69 22.06
CA VAL A 37 -2.14 9.08 21.71
C VAL A 37 -0.89 9.78 21.22
N PRO A 38 -0.81 10.16 19.94
CA PRO A 38 0.39 10.76 19.37
C PRO A 38 0.63 12.16 19.98
N ASP A 39 1.88 12.45 20.34
CA ASP A 39 2.32 13.78 20.76
C ASP A 39 2.01 14.82 19.67
N PRO A 40 1.25 15.88 20.00
CA PRO A 40 0.85 16.91 19.03
C PRO A 40 2.01 17.64 18.35
N LEU A 41 3.13 17.89 19.07
CA LEU A 41 4.31 18.54 18.49
C LEU A 41 5.03 17.62 17.53
N ARG A 42 5.19 16.35 17.92
CA ARG A 42 5.75 15.31 17.05
C ARG A 42 4.90 15.15 15.80
N MET A 43 3.57 15.14 15.96
CA MET A 43 2.66 15.04 14.83
C MET A 43 2.75 16.28 13.92
N ALA A 44 2.83 17.49 14.48
CA ALA A 44 3.02 18.73 13.73
C ALA A 44 4.35 18.74 12.96
N TYR A 45 5.45 18.32 13.61
CA TYR A 45 6.75 18.17 12.94
C TYR A 45 6.70 17.19 11.77
N HIS A 46 6.11 16.00 11.99
CA HIS A 46 5.98 15.01 10.92
C HIS A 46 5.16 15.54 9.76
N THR A 47 4.01 16.18 10.04
CA THR A 47 3.08 16.64 9.02
C THR A 47 3.61 17.85 8.25
N ALA A 48 4.21 18.82 8.96
CA ALA A 48 4.64 20.08 8.35
C ALA A 48 6.02 20.01 7.69
N TRP A 49 6.92 19.16 8.18
CA TRP A 49 8.33 19.18 7.76
C TRP A 49 8.83 17.85 7.23
N ARG A 50 8.72 16.78 8.04
CA ARG A 50 9.33 15.50 7.69
C ARG A 50 8.68 14.85 6.48
N ASN A 51 7.35 14.69 6.51
CA ASN A 51 6.64 13.96 5.46
C ASN A 51 6.69 14.67 4.10
N PRO A 52 6.50 16.00 3.98
CA PRO A 52 6.65 16.69 2.71
C PRO A 52 8.06 16.65 2.13
N ARG A 53 9.09 16.66 2.98
CA ARG A 53 10.49 16.52 2.53
C ARG A 53 10.74 15.11 1.99
N LEU A 54 10.33 14.11 2.75
CA LEU A 54 10.48 12.72 2.36
C LEU A 54 9.68 12.40 1.09
N ALA A 55 8.47 12.94 0.96
CA ALA A 55 7.67 12.79 -0.27
C ALA A 55 8.37 13.37 -1.50
N ARG A 56 8.99 14.57 -1.36
CA ARG A 56 9.78 15.17 -2.43
C ARG A 56 11.02 14.36 -2.79
N GLU A 57 11.71 13.83 -1.79
CA GLU A 57 12.88 12.97 -1.98
C GLU A 57 12.49 11.69 -2.71
N VAL A 58 11.43 10.99 -2.27
CA VAL A 58 10.89 9.80 -2.94
C VAL A 58 10.50 10.11 -4.38
N GLN A 59 9.79 11.21 -4.62
CA GLN A 59 9.39 11.61 -5.97
C GLN A 59 10.59 11.93 -6.88
N ARG A 60 11.61 12.60 -6.36
CA ARG A 60 12.83 12.91 -7.13
C ARG A 60 13.62 11.64 -7.46
N THR A 61 13.74 10.73 -6.50
CA THR A 61 14.58 9.54 -6.63
C THR A 61 13.91 8.47 -7.51
N PHE A 62 12.63 8.23 -7.32
CA PHE A 62 11.93 7.10 -7.94
C PHE A 62 10.89 7.51 -8.99
N GLY A 63 10.41 8.75 -8.95
CA GLY A 63 9.40 9.26 -9.88
C GLY A 63 9.70 9.06 -11.35
N PRO A 64 10.94 9.29 -11.82
CA PRO A 64 11.30 9.04 -13.23
C PRO A 64 11.16 7.58 -13.67
N GLY A 65 11.22 6.63 -12.73
CA GLY A 65 11.09 5.18 -12.99
C GLY A 65 9.70 4.62 -12.70
N TYR A 66 8.73 5.44 -12.31
CA TYR A 66 7.37 4.98 -12.06
C TYR A 66 6.71 4.47 -13.34
N VAL A 67 5.97 3.36 -13.18
CA VAL A 67 5.08 2.87 -14.24
C VAL A 67 3.91 3.84 -14.38
N GLY A 68 3.76 4.40 -15.56
CA GLY A 68 2.64 5.25 -15.95
C GLY A 68 1.58 4.49 -16.76
N PRO A 69 0.44 5.15 -17.09
CA PRO A 69 -0.61 4.53 -17.90
C PRO A 69 -0.14 4.02 -19.26
N ALA A 70 0.81 4.72 -19.91
CA ALA A 70 1.37 4.32 -21.19
C ALA A 70 2.21 3.05 -21.13
N ASP A 71 2.80 2.75 -19.97
CA ASP A 71 3.62 1.55 -19.77
C ASP A 71 2.74 0.31 -19.57
N LEU A 72 1.58 0.47 -18.92
CA LEU A 72 0.72 -0.66 -18.52
C LEU A 72 0.25 -1.49 -19.72
N GLY A 73 -0.06 -0.85 -20.85
CA GLY A 73 -0.48 -1.55 -22.06
C GLY A 73 0.60 -2.43 -22.71
N ARG A 74 1.85 -2.27 -22.29
CA ARG A 74 3.02 -3.02 -22.80
C ARG A 74 3.54 -4.06 -21.81
N LEU A 75 3.00 -4.06 -20.59
CA LEU A 75 3.45 -4.94 -19.51
C LEU A 75 2.44 -6.06 -19.28
N ARG A 76 2.95 -7.26 -19.16
CA ARG A 76 2.25 -8.35 -18.49
C ARG A 76 2.59 -8.29 -17.01
N TYR A 77 1.59 -8.10 -16.15
CA TYR A 77 1.91 -7.84 -14.74
C TYR A 77 0.91 -8.37 -13.73
N ALA A 78 1.44 -8.66 -12.56
CA ALA A 78 0.68 -8.79 -11.33
C ALA A 78 0.68 -7.47 -10.56
N PHE A 79 -0.44 -7.10 -9.96
CA PHE A 79 -0.57 -5.88 -9.18
C PHE A 79 -0.59 -6.18 -7.68
N PHE A 80 0.23 -5.45 -6.91
CA PHE A 80 0.29 -5.50 -5.45
C PHE A 80 0.15 -4.09 -4.86
N PRO A 81 -1.00 -3.72 -4.26
CA PRO A 81 -1.14 -2.48 -3.52
C PRO A 81 -0.52 -2.64 -2.12
N LEU A 82 0.32 -1.69 -1.73
CA LEU A 82 0.84 -1.62 -0.37
C LEU A 82 -0.24 -1.18 0.61
N HIS A 83 -0.28 -1.82 1.76
CA HIS A 83 -1.08 -1.39 2.89
C HIS A 83 -0.50 -0.15 3.57
N THR A 84 -1.37 0.62 4.18
CA THR A 84 -0.94 1.64 5.14
C THR A 84 -0.34 0.99 6.38
N GLU A 85 0.62 1.65 7.01
CA GLU A 85 1.27 1.17 8.24
C GLU A 85 1.31 2.31 9.27
N PRO A 86 0.81 2.08 10.49
CA PRO A 86 0.13 0.86 10.97
C PRO A 86 -1.35 0.80 10.51
N GLU A 87 -1.85 -0.42 10.23
CA GLU A 87 -3.23 -0.68 9.87
C GLU A 87 -3.73 -1.94 10.59
N VAL A 88 -4.95 -1.88 11.16
CA VAL A 88 -5.54 -3.01 11.91
C VAL A 88 -5.68 -4.25 11.04
N SER A 89 -6.12 -4.08 9.81
CA SER A 89 -6.28 -5.20 8.87
C SER A 89 -4.96 -5.94 8.64
N LEU A 90 -3.85 -5.23 8.52
CA LEU A 90 -2.53 -5.83 8.37
C LEU A 90 -2.03 -6.45 9.69
N LEU A 91 -2.20 -5.76 10.82
CA LEU A 91 -1.64 -6.19 12.11
C LEU A 91 -2.42 -7.35 12.75
N VAL A 92 -3.71 -7.48 12.44
CA VAL A 92 -4.58 -8.53 13.02
C VAL A 92 -4.79 -9.66 12.03
N TYR A 93 -5.38 -9.36 10.88
CA TYR A 93 -5.77 -10.37 9.88
C TYR A 93 -4.62 -10.79 8.96
N GLY A 94 -3.64 -9.91 8.75
CA GLY A 94 -2.44 -10.16 7.97
C GLY A 94 -1.17 -10.38 8.80
N ARG A 95 -1.29 -10.69 10.08
CA ARG A 95 -0.18 -10.70 11.05
C ARG A 95 1.09 -11.43 10.62
N PRO A 96 1.05 -12.61 9.99
CA PRO A 96 2.26 -13.27 9.48
C PRO A 96 2.93 -12.50 8.32
N TYR A 97 2.21 -11.58 7.71
CA TYR A 97 2.57 -10.89 6.47
C TYR A 97 2.76 -9.37 6.66
N VAL A 98 3.12 -8.94 7.87
CA VAL A 98 3.35 -7.52 8.19
C VAL A 98 4.53 -6.95 7.41
N ASN A 99 5.57 -7.75 7.14
CA ASN A 99 6.69 -7.33 6.31
C ASN A 99 6.32 -7.41 4.82
N GLN A 100 5.76 -6.35 4.31
CA GLN A 100 5.30 -6.28 2.92
C GLN A 100 6.44 -6.41 1.89
N ILE A 101 7.68 -6.05 2.25
CA ILE A 101 8.84 -6.21 1.36
C ILE A 101 9.13 -7.70 1.11
N GLU A 102 9.00 -8.54 2.13
CA GLU A 102 9.18 -9.99 1.95
C GLU A 102 8.06 -10.61 1.11
N ILE A 103 6.83 -10.11 1.23
CA ILE A 103 5.74 -10.55 0.35
C ILE A 103 6.04 -10.18 -1.10
N ILE A 104 6.51 -8.96 -1.35
CA ILE A 104 6.91 -8.50 -2.69
C ILE A 104 8.02 -9.41 -3.23
N ARG A 105 8.99 -9.81 -2.41
CA ARG A 105 10.05 -10.72 -2.79
C ARG A 105 9.50 -12.10 -3.17
N MET A 106 8.68 -12.68 -2.32
CA MET A 106 8.05 -13.99 -2.58
C MET A 106 7.21 -13.96 -3.87
N LEU A 107 6.40 -12.91 -4.04
CA LEU A 107 5.60 -12.73 -5.26
C LEU A 107 6.48 -12.62 -6.50
N ALA A 108 7.47 -11.74 -6.50
CA ALA A 108 8.35 -11.52 -7.65
C ALA A 108 9.10 -12.79 -8.06
N MET A 109 9.49 -13.62 -7.08
CA MET A 109 10.17 -14.91 -7.35
C MET A 109 9.20 -16.01 -7.82
N SER A 110 7.91 -15.89 -7.51
CA SER A 110 6.88 -16.88 -7.84
C SER A 110 6.16 -16.60 -9.16
N LEU A 111 6.25 -15.36 -9.67
CA LEU A 111 5.65 -14.98 -10.94
C LEU A 111 6.38 -15.62 -12.13
N PRO A 112 5.66 -15.93 -13.24
CA PRO A 112 6.28 -16.27 -14.52
C PRO A 112 7.36 -15.27 -14.94
N VAL A 113 8.36 -15.73 -15.68
CA VAL A 113 9.55 -14.93 -16.05
C VAL A 113 9.18 -13.69 -16.89
N ASP A 114 8.13 -13.78 -17.67
CA ASP A 114 7.60 -12.73 -18.55
C ASP A 114 6.66 -11.74 -17.83
N MET A 115 6.42 -11.93 -16.52
CA MET A 115 5.58 -11.04 -15.73
C MET A 115 6.40 -10.11 -14.84
N THR A 116 5.90 -8.89 -14.71
CA THR A 116 6.40 -7.86 -13.80
C THR A 116 5.49 -7.76 -12.58
N LEU A 117 6.04 -7.56 -11.39
CA LEU A 117 5.26 -7.19 -10.22
C LEU A 117 5.18 -5.65 -10.13
N VAL A 118 4.00 -5.11 -10.37
CA VAL A 118 3.74 -3.67 -10.22
C VAL A 118 3.23 -3.42 -8.82
N VAL A 119 4.00 -2.67 -8.05
CA VAL A 119 3.70 -2.32 -6.66
C VAL A 119 3.27 -0.86 -6.58
N LYS A 120 2.16 -0.58 -5.90
CA LYS A 120 1.67 0.79 -5.73
C LYS A 120 1.64 1.18 -4.26
N GLU A 121 2.26 2.32 -3.96
CA GLU A 121 2.12 2.92 -2.64
C GLU A 121 0.74 3.53 -2.44
N HIS A 122 0.20 3.37 -1.24
CA HIS A 122 -1.02 4.06 -0.87
C HIS A 122 -0.77 5.57 -0.82
N PRO A 123 -1.61 6.42 -1.44
CA PRO A 123 -1.36 7.88 -1.50
C PRO A 123 -1.14 8.53 -0.12
N TRP A 124 -1.82 8.03 0.90
CA TRP A 124 -1.68 8.48 2.28
C TRP A 124 -0.31 8.17 2.91
N MET A 125 0.41 7.18 2.37
CA MET A 125 1.72 6.74 2.87
C MET A 125 2.89 7.43 2.18
N VAL A 126 2.65 8.16 1.10
CA VAL A 126 3.69 8.94 0.43
C VAL A 126 4.30 9.96 1.40
N GLY A 127 5.62 9.87 1.59
CA GLY A 127 6.34 10.69 2.57
C GLY A 127 6.32 10.17 4.01
N LYS A 128 5.70 9.01 4.26
CA LYS A 128 5.75 8.34 5.58
C LYS A 128 6.68 7.14 5.56
N ARG A 129 6.68 6.35 4.49
CA ARG A 129 7.61 5.24 4.27
C ARG A 129 8.99 5.77 3.88
N SER A 130 10.05 5.15 4.40
CA SER A 130 11.43 5.60 4.16
C SER A 130 11.88 5.37 2.71
N VAL A 131 12.82 6.20 2.23
CA VAL A 131 13.48 6.02 0.92
C VAL A 131 14.15 4.65 0.81
N SER A 132 14.75 4.18 1.91
CA SER A 132 15.38 2.86 1.95
C SER A 132 14.40 1.71 1.73
N ALA A 133 13.15 1.84 2.16
CA ALA A 133 12.13 0.82 1.91
C ALA A 133 11.79 0.73 0.41
N TYR A 134 11.64 1.88 -0.27
CA TYR A 134 11.42 1.89 -1.74
C TYR A 134 12.63 1.31 -2.49
N ARG A 135 13.85 1.64 -2.06
CA ARG A 135 15.08 1.08 -2.65
C ARG A 135 15.09 -0.44 -2.51
N LYS A 136 14.82 -0.97 -1.30
CA LYS A 136 14.74 -2.43 -1.07
C LYS A 136 13.69 -3.13 -1.92
N MET A 137 12.56 -2.48 -2.23
CA MET A 137 11.56 -3.04 -3.13
C MET A 137 12.08 -3.08 -4.58
N LEU A 138 12.74 -2.00 -5.04
CA LEU A 138 13.27 -1.90 -6.41
C LEU A 138 14.53 -2.75 -6.64
N ASP A 139 15.26 -3.10 -5.59
CA ASP A 139 16.38 -4.05 -5.64
C ASP A 139 15.90 -5.49 -5.92
N ILE A 140 14.60 -5.76 -5.79
CA ILE A 140 14.02 -7.06 -6.14
C ILE A 140 13.81 -7.12 -7.66
N PRO A 141 14.37 -8.10 -8.37
CA PRO A 141 14.21 -8.21 -9.81
C PRO A 141 12.74 -8.25 -10.25
N ARG A 142 12.43 -7.59 -11.35
CA ARG A 142 11.08 -7.53 -11.94
C ARG A 142 10.02 -6.82 -11.08
N VAL A 143 10.42 -6.09 -10.05
CA VAL A 143 9.56 -5.20 -9.30
C VAL A 143 9.63 -3.79 -9.89
N ARG A 144 8.48 -3.19 -10.13
CA ARG A 144 8.36 -1.80 -10.55
C ARG A 144 7.33 -1.07 -9.67
N LEU A 145 7.57 0.19 -9.42
CA LEU A 145 6.64 1.02 -8.67
C LEU A 145 5.70 1.76 -9.63
N ALA A 146 4.41 1.73 -9.34
CA ALA A 146 3.43 2.59 -10.01
C ALA A 146 3.43 3.99 -9.41
N ASP A 147 3.04 5.01 -10.21
CA ASP A 147 2.82 6.36 -9.69
C ASP A 147 1.74 6.29 -8.57
N PRO A 148 2.05 6.75 -7.36
CA PRO A 148 1.08 6.74 -6.25
C PRO A 148 -0.22 7.51 -6.54
N ARG A 149 -0.19 8.45 -7.49
CA ARG A 149 -1.35 9.25 -7.91
C ARG A 149 -2.28 8.53 -8.87
N MET A 150 -1.80 7.44 -9.49
CA MET A 150 -2.61 6.63 -10.40
C MET A 150 -3.76 5.98 -9.63
N GLU A 151 -4.94 5.92 -10.23
CA GLU A 151 -6.08 5.21 -9.65
C GLU A 151 -5.81 3.70 -9.61
N ALA A 152 -6.17 3.06 -8.48
CA ALA A 152 -6.00 1.62 -8.33
C ALA A 152 -6.81 0.85 -9.39
N ARG A 153 -7.99 1.33 -9.76
CA ARG A 153 -8.85 0.72 -10.77
C ARG A 153 -8.17 0.58 -12.13
N THR A 154 -7.37 1.57 -12.53
CA THR A 154 -6.58 1.50 -13.78
C THR A 154 -5.56 0.36 -13.73
N LEU A 155 -4.87 0.21 -12.59
CA LEU A 155 -3.91 -0.87 -12.38
C LEU A 155 -4.59 -2.23 -12.31
N ILE A 156 -5.74 -2.33 -11.65
CA ILE A 156 -6.53 -3.57 -11.57
C ILE A 156 -6.99 -3.98 -12.98
N ALA A 157 -7.55 -3.04 -13.75
CA ALA A 157 -8.11 -3.33 -15.07
C ALA A 157 -7.08 -3.92 -16.04
N GLY A 158 -5.83 -3.47 -16.01
CA GLY A 158 -4.75 -3.98 -16.85
C GLY A 158 -4.02 -5.20 -16.29
N ALA A 159 -4.20 -5.54 -15.01
CA ALA A 159 -3.49 -6.64 -14.38
C ALA A 159 -3.97 -8.02 -14.87
N ASP A 160 -3.05 -8.97 -14.96
CA ASP A 160 -3.37 -10.39 -15.17
C ASP A 160 -3.71 -11.08 -13.85
N LEU A 161 -3.15 -10.59 -12.75
CA LEU A 161 -3.35 -11.10 -11.41
C LEU A 161 -3.30 -9.93 -10.41
N VAL A 162 -4.17 -9.94 -9.42
CA VAL A 162 -4.11 -9.00 -8.29
C VAL A 162 -3.78 -9.78 -7.03
N THR A 163 -2.86 -9.25 -6.25
CA THR A 163 -2.43 -9.88 -5.01
C THR A 163 -2.50 -8.88 -3.86
N VAL A 164 -3.05 -9.27 -2.74
CA VAL A 164 -3.20 -8.40 -1.56
C VAL A 164 -2.91 -9.16 -0.28
N VAL A 165 -2.58 -8.47 0.79
CA VAL A 165 -2.57 -9.14 2.11
C VAL A 165 -4.01 -9.30 2.59
N THR A 166 -4.73 -8.19 2.84
CA THR A 166 -6.12 -8.19 3.35
C THR A 166 -6.95 -7.03 2.79
N GLY A 167 -6.42 -6.25 1.85
CA GLY A 167 -7.01 -4.99 1.39
C GLY A 167 -8.28 -5.15 0.57
N SER A 168 -9.14 -4.13 0.60
CA SER A 168 -10.40 -4.06 -0.16
C SER A 168 -10.21 -4.10 -1.68
N VAL A 169 -9.01 -3.84 -2.17
CA VAL A 169 -8.63 -4.00 -3.58
C VAL A 169 -8.90 -5.42 -4.09
N ALA A 170 -8.89 -6.43 -3.21
CA ALA A 170 -9.30 -7.80 -3.56
C ALA A 170 -10.73 -7.85 -4.08
N LEU A 171 -11.66 -7.20 -3.40
CA LEU A 171 -13.07 -7.16 -3.83
C LEU A 171 -13.23 -6.40 -5.14
N GLU A 172 -12.58 -5.24 -5.25
CA GLU A 172 -12.61 -4.43 -6.47
C GLU A 172 -12.09 -5.22 -7.67
N ALA A 173 -11.00 -5.98 -7.50
CA ALA A 173 -10.42 -6.83 -8.52
C ALA A 173 -11.36 -7.99 -8.91
N ALA A 174 -11.93 -8.68 -7.92
CA ALA A 174 -12.89 -9.74 -8.15
C ALA A 174 -14.14 -9.26 -8.92
N MET A 175 -14.67 -8.07 -8.57
CA MET A 175 -15.78 -7.45 -9.28
C MET A 175 -15.45 -7.07 -10.74
N LEU A 176 -14.18 -6.85 -11.05
CA LEU A 176 -13.67 -6.59 -12.41
C LEU A 176 -13.26 -7.89 -13.13
N GLY A 177 -13.62 -9.05 -12.61
CA GLY A 177 -13.29 -10.35 -13.20
C GLY A 177 -11.79 -10.65 -13.20
N LYS A 178 -11.02 -10.08 -12.25
CA LYS A 178 -9.59 -10.34 -12.16
C LYS A 178 -9.32 -11.42 -11.12
N PRO A 179 -8.44 -12.39 -11.42
CA PRO A 179 -8.03 -13.39 -10.43
C PRO A 179 -7.29 -12.70 -9.28
N VAL A 180 -7.60 -13.13 -8.05
CA VAL A 180 -7.05 -12.52 -6.83
C VAL A 180 -6.38 -13.58 -5.96
N ILE A 181 -5.21 -13.26 -5.44
CA ILE A 181 -4.57 -14.03 -4.36
C ILE A 181 -4.51 -13.16 -3.11
N THR A 182 -4.99 -13.69 -2.00
CA THR A 182 -4.90 -13.07 -0.67
C THR A 182 -3.93 -13.85 0.20
N PHE A 183 -3.22 -13.16 1.10
CA PHE A 183 -2.34 -13.82 2.07
C PHE A 183 -2.97 -13.90 3.46
N GLY A 184 -3.61 -12.83 3.89
CA GLY A 184 -4.24 -12.76 5.20
C GLY A 184 -5.65 -13.33 5.24
N ASP A 185 -6.21 -13.28 6.43
CA ASP A 185 -7.59 -13.70 6.66
C ASP A 185 -8.53 -12.52 6.43
N CYS A 186 -9.36 -12.62 5.41
CA CYS A 186 -10.25 -11.53 5.04
C CYS A 186 -11.60 -12.07 4.50
N PRO A 187 -12.69 -11.28 4.58
CA PRO A 187 -14.01 -11.71 4.14
C PRO A 187 -14.08 -12.16 2.67
N TYR A 188 -13.19 -11.64 1.85
CA TYR A 188 -13.15 -11.96 0.40
C TYR A 188 -12.71 -13.39 0.12
N ASN A 189 -12.11 -14.07 1.11
CA ASN A 189 -11.74 -15.50 1.01
C ASN A 189 -12.97 -16.42 0.94
N LEU A 190 -14.17 -15.88 1.18
CA LEU A 190 -15.45 -16.60 1.02
C LEU A 190 -15.94 -16.60 -0.45
N LEU A 191 -15.33 -15.80 -1.33
CA LEU A 191 -15.65 -15.81 -2.76
C LEU A 191 -15.18 -17.13 -3.41
N PRO A 192 -15.77 -17.51 -4.57
CA PRO A 192 -15.37 -18.72 -5.28
C PRO A 192 -13.85 -18.78 -5.52
N PRO A 193 -13.22 -19.95 -5.42
CA PRO A 193 -11.77 -20.11 -5.65
C PRO A 193 -11.29 -19.73 -7.06
N SER A 194 -12.19 -19.69 -8.04
CA SER A 194 -11.90 -19.13 -9.37
C SER A 194 -11.70 -17.61 -9.36
N MET A 195 -12.27 -16.91 -8.39
CA MET A 195 -12.15 -15.45 -8.23
C MET A 195 -11.05 -15.08 -7.24
N VAL A 196 -11.09 -15.69 -6.03
CA VAL A 196 -10.17 -15.36 -4.94
C VAL A 196 -9.60 -16.64 -4.32
N ARG A 197 -8.28 -16.74 -4.25
CA ARG A 197 -7.57 -17.82 -3.55
C ARG A 197 -6.74 -17.28 -2.42
N ARG A 198 -6.91 -17.85 -1.24
CA ARG A 198 -6.02 -17.59 -0.12
C ARG A 198 -4.76 -18.45 -0.25
N CYS A 199 -3.61 -17.82 -0.24
CA CYS A 199 -2.31 -18.48 -0.11
C CYS A 199 -1.89 -18.49 1.36
N ALA A 200 -2.34 -19.50 2.11
CA ALA A 200 -2.01 -19.63 3.53
C ALA A 200 -0.56 -20.09 3.75
N ASP A 201 0.00 -20.84 2.81
CA ASP A 201 1.39 -21.29 2.84
C ASP A 201 2.16 -20.73 1.63
N PRO A 202 3.15 -19.87 1.86
CA PRO A 202 3.96 -19.28 0.78
C PRO A 202 4.65 -20.29 -0.14
N ARG A 203 4.90 -21.52 0.33
CA ARG A 203 5.50 -22.60 -0.48
C ARG A 203 4.61 -23.01 -1.65
N HIS A 204 3.31 -22.83 -1.52
CA HIS A 204 2.34 -23.12 -2.59
C HIS A 204 2.09 -21.96 -3.53
N LEU A 205 2.68 -20.78 -3.26
CA LEU A 205 2.44 -19.56 -4.04
C LEU A 205 2.71 -19.72 -5.55
N PRO A 206 3.82 -20.34 -6.01
CA PRO A 206 4.07 -20.53 -7.44
C PRO A 206 2.98 -21.34 -8.13
N GLY A 207 2.57 -22.45 -7.53
CA GLY A 207 1.50 -23.31 -8.07
C GLY A 207 0.13 -22.60 -8.06
N THR A 208 -0.17 -21.84 -7.01
CA THR A 208 -1.40 -21.04 -6.92
C THR A 208 -1.46 -19.98 -8.02
N ILE A 209 -0.35 -19.27 -8.28
CA ILE A 209 -0.26 -18.27 -9.34
C ILE A 209 -0.48 -18.93 -10.71
N GLN A 210 0.22 -20.04 -10.98
CA GLN A 210 0.09 -20.75 -12.26
C GLN A 210 -1.35 -21.21 -12.53
N ALA A 211 -2.00 -21.80 -11.52
CA ALA A 211 -3.38 -22.25 -11.63
C ALA A 211 -4.34 -21.09 -11.93
N MET A 212 -4.24 -19.97 -11.19
CA MET A 212 -5.09 -18.79 -11.39
C MET A 212 -4.90 -18.15 -12.77
N LEU A 213 -3.67 -18.12 -13.27
CA LEU A 213 -3.37 -17.58 -14.60
C LEU A 213 -3.80 -18.51 -15.74
N ALA A 214 -3.82 -19.84 -15.52
CA ALA A 214 -4.28 -20.81 -16.50
C ALA A 214 -5.80 -20.79 -16.66
N GLU A 215 -6.53 -20.74 -15.56
CA GLU A 215 -8.00 -20.69 -15.56
C GLU A 215 -8.55 -19.48 -16.33
N ARG A 216 -7.91 -18.31 -16.20
CA ARG A 216 -8.28 -17.10 -16.94
C ARG A 216 -8.13 -17.23 -18.46
N ARG A 217 -7.25 -18.08 -18.96
CA ARG A 217 -7.01 -18.25 -20.40
C ARG A 217 -8.08 -19.09 -21.09
N THR A 218 -8.90 -19.78 -20.30
CA THR A 218 -9.96 -20.69 -20.81
C THR A 218 -11.35 -20.05 -20.80
N GLU A 219 -11.50 -18.88 -20.17
CA GLU A 219 -12.70 -18.03 -20.25
C GLU A 219 -12.55 -16.95 -21.34
#